data_a4c1859b555533f78836933bff1cae12
#
_entry.id   a4c1859b555533f78836933bff1cae12
#
_cell.length_a   1.000
_cell.length_b   1.000
_cell.length_c   1.000
_cell.angle_alpha   90.00
_cell.angle_beta   90.00
_cell.angle_gamma   90.00
#
_symmetry.space_group_name_H-M   'P 1'
#
loop_
_entity.id
_entity.type
_entity.pdbx_description
1 polymer ?
#
loop_
_entity_poly.entity_id
_entity_poly.type
_entity_poly.pdbx_seq_one_letter_code
_entity_poly.pdbx_strand_id
1 'polypeptide(L)'
;MTYNELKNEENKYVMNTYGRFPIPLDHGKGATLWDVEGKKYIDLASGIGVNCMGYDNQILIDAITQQAHKIMHASNLFTTEPMVQVAKKLVEKTHLNGKV
;
A
#
# COMPACT_ATOMS: atom_id res chain seq x y z
N MET A 1 11.86 -14.32 11.22
CA MET A 1 12.59 -13.46 12.18
C MET A 1 11.71 -13.20 13.38
N THR A 2 12.25 -13.23 14.57
CA THR A 2 11.58 -12.76 15.79
C THR A 2 11.55 -11.23 15.83
N TYR A 3 10.75 -10.65 16.73
CA TYR A 3 10.74 -9.19 16.92
C TYR A 3 12.13 -8.65 17.27
N ASN A 4 12.86 -9.34 18.16
CA ASN A 4 14.18 -8.90 18.59
C ASN A 4 15.21 -8.90 17.45
N GLU A 5 15.18 -9.91 16.59
CA GLU A 5 16.03 -9.97 15.39
C GLU A 5 15.72 -8.82 14.44
N LEU A 6 14.44 -8.57 14.13
CA LEU A 6 14.02 -7.45 13.30
C LEU A 6 14.43 -6.09 13.89
N LYS A 7 14.26 -5.93 15.20
CA LYS A 7 14.62 -4.68 15.88
C LYS A 7 16.11 -4.42 15.88
N ASN A 8 16.92 -5.47 16.04
CA ASN A 8 18.37 -5.36 15.95
C ASN A 8 18.82 -4.96 14.54
N GLU A 9 18.25 -5.56 13.50
CA GLU A 9 18.54 -5.20 12.11
C GLU A 9 18.04 -3.79 11.77
N GLU A 10 16.85 -3.39 12.24
CA GLU A 10 16.35 -2.03 12.11
C GLU A 10 17.31 -1.00 12.71
N ASN A 11 17.74 -1.22 13.96
CA ASN A 11 18.65 -0.31 14.64
C ASN A 11 20.02 -0.18 13.94
N LYS A 12 20.45 -1.23 13.25
CA LYS A 12 21.72 -1.27 12.53
C LYS A 12 21.68 -0.60 11.17
N TYR A 13 20.58 -0.75 10.45
CA TYR A 13 20.52 -0.39 9.03
C TYR A 13 19.49 0.69 8.68
N VAL A 14 18.51 0.96 9.53
CA VAL A 14 17.46 1.93 9.25
C VAL A 14 17.70 3.21 10.04
N MET A 15 17.75 4.33 9.35
CA MET A 15 17.85 5.65 9.98
C MET A 15 16.66 5.89 10.92
N ASN A 16 16.92 6.32 12.14
CA ASN A 16 15.89 6.56 13.16
C ASN A 16 15.15 7.89 12.93
N THR A 17 14.34 7.96 11.89
CA THR A 17 13.52 9.12 11.54
C THR A 17 12.12 9.09 12.13
N TYR A 18 11.68 7.94 12.65
CA TYR A 18 10.34 7.72 13.23
C TYR A 18 10.42 6.95 14.56
N GLY A 19 9.60 7.34 15.53
CA GLY A 19 9.31 6.51 16.70
C GLY A 19 8.31 5.41 16.37
N ARG A 20 8.79 4.19 16.09
CA ARG A 20 7.93 3.07 15.71
C ARG A 20 7.38 2.35 16.93
N PHE A 21 6.13 1.94 16.85
CA PHE A 21 5.53 1.04 17.85
C PHE A 21 6.23 -0.33 17.82
N PRO A 22 6.35 -1.01 18.97
CA PRO A 22 6.99 -2.33 19.05
C PRO A 22 6.05 -3.45 18.55
N ILE A 23 5.57 -3.31 17.34
CA ILE A 23 4.66 -4.26 16.69
C ILE A 23 5.25 -4.65 15.34
N PRO A 24 5.90 -5.82 15.24
CA PRO A 24 6.56 -6.27 14.02
C PRO A 24 5.55 -6.91 13.06
N LEU A 25 4.77 -6.11 12.36
CA LEU A 25 3.73 -6.57 11.44
C LEU A 25 4.33 -7.43 10.32
N ASP A 26 3.62 -8.50 9.96
CA ASP A 26 4.03 -9.47 8.94
C ASP A 26 3.04 -9.50 7.77
N HIS A 27 1.78 -9.84 8.02
CA HIS A 27 0.77 -9.95 6.98
C HIS A 27 -0.60 -9.47 7.44
N GLY A 28 -1.54 -9.34 6.48
CA GLY A 28 -2.90 -8.93 6.77
C GLY A 28 -3.93 -9.57 5.86
N LYS A 29 -5.19 -9.58 6.30
CA LYS A 29 -6.35 -9.97 5.49
C LYS A 29 -7.57 -9.13 5.89
N GLY A 30 -8.20 -8.47 4.92
CA GLY A 30 -9.26 -7.51 5.20
C GLY A 30 -8.78 -6.42 6.15
N ALA A 31 -9.38 -6.28 7.33
CA ALA A 31 -8.99 -5.33 8.37
C ALA A 31 -8.19 -5.99 9.51
N THR A 32 -7.71 -7.20 9.33
CA THR A 32 -6.94 -7.91 10.34
C THR A 32 -5.47 -7.95 9.96
N LEU A 33 -4.60 -7.68 10.93
CA LEU A 33 -3.14 -7.81 10.81
C LEU A 33 -2.62 -8.89 11.75
N TRP A 34 -1.50 -9.48 11.40
CA TRP A 34 -0.71 -10.38 12.24
C TRP A 34 0.72 -9.90 12.30
N ASP A 35 1.32 -10.04 13.46
CA ASP A 35 2.75 -9.84 13.62
C ASP A 35 3.56 -11.12 13.36
N VAL A 36 4.86 -11.00 13.37
CA VAL A 36 5.80 -12.13 13.13
C VAL A 36 5.70 -13.23 14.18
N GLU A 37 5.05 -12.99 15.31
CA GLU A 37 4.82 -13.94 16.39
C GLU A 37 3.40 -14.54 16.34
N GLY A 38 2.61 -14.14 15.32
CA GLY A 38 1.26 -14.65 15.09
C GLY A 38 0.17 -13.96 15.92
N LYS A 39 0.50 -12.90 16.64
CA LYS A 39 -0.49 -12.11 17.38
C LYS A 39 -1.36 -11.30 16.41
N LYS A 40 -2.66 -11.31 16.67
CA LYS A 40 -3.67 -10.68 15.83
C LYS A 40 -4.02 -9.27 16.31
N TYR A 41 -4.24 -8.36 15.36
CA TYR A 41 -4.65 -6.97 15.58
C TYR A 41 -5.78 -6.59 14.61
N ILE A 42 -6.65 -5.68 15.04
CA ILE A 42 -7.61 -5.01 14.14
C ILE A 42 -6.98 -3.70 13.68
N ASP A 43 -6.87 -3.53 12.37
CA ASP A 43 -6.31 -2.31 11.78
C ASP A 43 -7.39 -1.23 11.66
N LEU A 44 -7.32 -0.24 12.53
CA LEU A 44 -8.13 0.98 12.48
C LEU A 44 -7.36 2.17 11.88
N ALA A 45 -6.08 2.00 11.59
CA ALA A 45 -5.21 3.05 11.03
C ALA A 45 -5.17 3.03 9.50
N SER A 46 -5.38 1.84 8.90
CA SER A 46 -5.43 1.64 7.44
C SER A 46 -4.21 2.20 6.69
N GLY A 47 -3.02 2.15 7.31
CA GLY A 47 -1.81 2.75 6.75
C GLY A 47 -1.93 4.26 6.51
N ILE A 48 -2.70 4.96 7.35
CA ILE A 48 -3.12 6.36 7.19
C ILE A 48 -4.01 6.54 5.94
N GLY A 49 -4.98 5.62 5.76
CA GLY A 49 -6.00 5.66 4.71
C GLY A 49 -5.59 5.02 3.38
N VAL A 50 -4.36 4.55 3.24
CA VAL A 50 -3.86 3.93 1.99
C VAL A 50 -4.52 2.57 1.74
N ASN A 51 -4.76 1.79 2.80
CA ASN A 51 -5.29 0.42 2.73
C ASN A 51 -6.83 0.37 2.79
N CYS A 52 -7.51 1.32 2.17
CA CYS A 52 -8.97 1.42 2.19
C CYS A 52 -9.68 0.19 1.58
N MET A 53 -9.02 -0.57 0.73
CA MET A 53 -9.53 -1.82 0.16
C MET A 53 -9.27 -3.05 1.05
N GLY A 54 -8.59 -2.89 2.17
CA GLY A 54 -8.13 -3.96 3.04
C GLY A 54 -6.90 -4.69 2.51
N TYR A 55 -6.34 -5.55 3.37
CA TYR A 55 -5.21 -6.40 3.04
C TYR A 55 -5.66 -7.64 2.26
N ASP A 56 -4.77 -8.17 1.42
CA ASP A 56 -5.00 -9.39 0.62
C ASP A 56 -6.26 -9.28 -0.27
N ASN A 57 -6.48 -8.12 -0.85
CA ASN A 57 -7.59 -7.90 -1.79
C ASN A 57 -7.21 -8.41 -3.18
N GLN A 58 -7.85 -9.49 -3.62
CA GLN A 58 -7.50 -10.16 -4.87
C GLN A 58 -7.68 -9.25 -6.10
N ILE A 59 -8.71 -8.41 -6.12
CA ILE A 59 -8.96 -7.49 -7.24
C ILE A 59 -7.78 -6.50 -7.39
N LEU A 60 -7.30 -5.96 -6.27
CA LEU A 60 -6.15 -5.06 -6.27
C LEU A 60 -4.85 -5.77 -6.68
N ILE A 61 -4.63 -6.97 -6.13
CA ILE A 61 -3.44 -7.79 -6.43
C ILE A 61 -3.40 -8.13 -7.93
N ASP A 62 -4.51 -8.57 -8.49
CA ASP A 62 -4.61 -8.92 -9.91
C ASP A 62 -4.36 -7.69 -10.80
N ALA A 63 -4.94 -6.55 -10.47
CA ALA A 63 -4.74 -5.31 -11.21
C ALA A 63 -3.27 -4.85 -11.20
N ILE A 64 -2.61 -4.89 -10.03
CA ILE A 64 -1.19 -4.56 -9.89
C ILE A 64 -0.33 -5.54 -10.70
N THR A 65 -0.59 -6.83 -10.56
CA THR A 65 0.16 -7.88 -11.26
C THR A 65 0.03 -7.74 -12.77
N GLN A 66 -1.17 -7.54 -13.29
CA GLN A 66 -1.41 -7.34 -14.72
C GLN A 66 -0.69 -6.09 -15.24
N GLN A 67 -0.79 -4.98 -14.51
CA GLN A 67 -0.15 -3.73 -14.94
C GLN A 67 1.38 -3.80 -14.85
N ALA A 68 1.92 -4.48 -13.84
CA ALA A 68 3.36 -4.69 -13.69
C ALA A 68 3.98 -5.49 -14.86
N HIS A 69 3.23 -6.46 -15.42
CA HIS A 69 3.65 -7.19 -16.63
C HIS A 69 3.58 -6.36 -17.91
N LYS A 70 2.83 -5.26 -17.94
CA LYS A 70 2.73 -4.38 -19.11
C LYS A 70 3.77 -3.27 -19.04
N ILE A 71 3.57 -2.33 -18.14
CA ILE A 71 4.43 -1.17 -17.93
C ILE A 71 4.20 -0.63 -16.51
N MET A 72 5.26 -0.62 -15.71
CA MET A 72 5.20 -0.11 -14.33
C MET A 72 5.31 1.41 -14.27
N HIS A 73 6.15 1.97 -15.12
CA HIS A 73 6.39 3.41 -15.18
C HIS A 73 6.79 3.85 -16.59
N ALA A 74 6.25 5.00 -16.98
CA ALA A 74 6.75 5.77 -18.12
C ALA A 74 6.78 7.24 -17.67
N SER A 75 7.74 8.01 -18.14
CA SER A 75 7.78 9.45 -17.87
C SER A 75 6.49 10.13 -18.32
N ASN A 76 6.13 11.26 -17.67
CA ASN A 76 5.04 12.13 -18.12
C ASN A 76 5.19 12.70 -19.54
N LEU A 77 6.33 12.42 -20.20
CA LEU A 77 6.50 12.68 -21.63
C LEU A 77 5.65 11.75 -22.51
N PHE A 78 5.11 10.67 -21.95
CA PHE A 78 4.32 9.68 -22.68
C PHE A 78 2.93 9.51 -22.07
N THR A 79 1.94 9.30 -22.92
CA THR A 79 0.57 9.01 -22.50
C THR A 79 0.43 7.51 -22.20
N THR A 80 -0.19 7.18 -21.06
CA THR A 80 -0.52 5.80 -20.70
C THR A 80 -2.03 5.66 -20.45
N GLU A 81 -2.57 4.49 -20.76
CA GLU A 81 -4.01 4.22 -20.58
C GLU A 81 -4.46 4.38 -19.13
N PRO A 82 -3.77 3.84 -18.11
CA PRO A 82 -4.18 4.01 -16.70
C PRO A 82 -4.28 5.47 -16.28
N MET A 83 -3.35 6.32 -16.72
CA MET A 83 -3.36 7.75 -16.42
C MET A 83 -4.66 8.41 -16.94
N VAL A 84 -5.00 8.16 -18.20
CA VAL A 84 -6.20 8.73 -18.82
C VAL A 84 -7.47 8.22 -18.15
N GLN A 85 -7.54 6.92 -17.85
CA GLN A 85 -8.70 6.31 -17.20
C GLN A 85 -8.92 6.84 -15.79
N VAL A 86 -7.86 7.02 -15.00
CA VAL A 86 -7.97 7.61 -13.66
C VAL A 86 -8.43 9.05 -13.73
N ALA A 87 -7.82 9.87 -14.58
CA ALA A 87 -8.21 11.27 -14.77
C ALA A 87 -9.69 11.39 -15.17
N LYS A 88 -10.14 10.60 -16.15
CA LYS A 88 -11.54 10.55 -16.57
C LYS A 88 -12.48 10.21 -15.42
N LYS A 89 -12.19 9.13 -14.67
CA LYS A 89 -13.03 8.72 -13.53
C LYS A 89 -13.11 9.80 -12.44
N LEU A 90 -12.00 10.47 -12.15
CA LEU A 90 -11.98 11.54 -11.15
C LEU A 90 -12.87 12.70 -11.57
N VAL A 91 -12.76 13.17 -12.81
CA VAL A 91 -13.59 14.26 -13.34
C VAL A 91 -15.07 13.87 -13.31
N GLU A 92 -15.43 12.69 -13.81
CA GLU A 92 -16.82 12.22 -13.88
C GLU A 92 -17.45 12.03 -12.48
N LYS A 93 -16.68 11.49 -11.51
CA LYS A 93 -17.20 11.20 -10.17
C LYS A 93 -17.27 12.42 -9.25
N THR A 94 -16.41 13.38 -9.44
CA THR A 94 -16.41 14.61 -8.64
C THR A 94 -17.28 15.71 -9.23
N HIS A 95 -17.82 15.49 -10.43
CA HIS A 95 -18.63 16.47 -11.18
C HIS A 95 -17.92 17.82 -11.38
N LEU A 96 -16.59 17.82 -11.31
CA LEU A 96 -15.79 19.00 -11.56
C LEU A 96 -15.70 19.27 -13.06
N ASN A 97 -15.98 20.51 -13.45
CA ASN A 97 -15.78 20.96 -14.82
C ASN A 97 -14.32 21.40 -15.00
N GLY A 98 -13.43 20.42 -15.21
CA GLY A 98 -11.99 20.66 -15.26
C GLY A 98 -11.18 19.45 -15.73
N LYS A 99 -9.89 19.49 -15.43
CA LYS A 99 -8.91 18.43 -15.74
C LYS A 99 -8.17 18.03 -14.48
N VAL A 100 -7.61 16.83 -14.47
CA VAL A 100 -6.72 16.27 -13.43
C VAL A 100 -5.30 16.33 -13.95
#